data_13a2bd1d4db9a47b44990e09282c5e2e
#
_entry.id   13a2bd1d4db9a47b44990e09282c5e2e
#
_cell.length_a   1.000
_cell.length_b   1.000
_cell.length_c   1.000
_cell.angle_alpha   90.00
_cell.angle_beta   90.00
_cell.angle_gamma   90.00
#
_symmetry.space_group_name_H-M   'P 1'
#
loop_
_entity.id
_entity.type
_entity.pdbx_description
1 polymer ?
#
loop_
_entity_poly.entity_id
_entity_poly.type
_entity_poly.pdbx_seq_one_letter_code
_entity_poly.pdbx_strand_id
1 'polypeptide(L)'
;SAPRHRDLPSQGEPVNAVSADVSSVMFGYNEAIGGAGGLGKYTDELGKLVDKYRAMKPNGKSEPRIVLFTPIAHEDLGNPNLPNGKANNARLATYASATKAVAVAKKTEFVDLFGSSADLFRTANVPLTINGIHLNPEGNRRLAEVIAKGLFGKGIPASPSLETVRKAVLDKNWHWHNRYRATDGNDVWGGRSGLKFVDGQSNKDVLWHELSMIDVMVANRDKNVWAKVGNRKYKINDSNVAAPIPVKSNVGGKSKSSNAGKEGNLTYLSGKEGLSKMRVADGMEVNLFADEKMFPEVANPVQMAVDPKGRLWVASWPTYPKWEP
;
A
#
# COMPACT_ATOMS: atom_id res chain seq x y z
N SER A 1 12.92 11.58 3.99
CA SER A 1 12.23 10.80 2.92
C SER A 1 13.09 10.82 1.67
N ALA A 2 13.18 9.70 0.96
CA ALA A 2 13.86 9.65 -0.33
C ALA A 2 13.22 10.69 -1.28
N PRO A 3 14.00 11.38 -2.11
CA PRO A 3 13.45 12.31 -3.09
C PRO A 3 12.50 11.55 -4.01
N ARG A 4 11.29 12.08 -4.19
CA ARG A 4 10.32 11.52 -5.14
C ARG A 4 10.79 11.77 -6.56
N HIS A 5 10.48 10.84 -7.46
CA HIS A 5 10.66 11.07 -8.88
C HIS A 5 9.90 12.34 -9.32
N ARG A 6 10.46 13.12 -10.26
CA ARG A 6 9.92 14.43 -10.66
C ARG A 6 8.45 14.38 -11.08
N ASP A 7 8.03 13.29 -11.69
CA ASP A 7 6.69 13.13 -12.26
C ASP A 7 5.67 12.48 -11.32
N LEU A 8 6.07 12.16 -10.07
CA LEU A 8 5.11 11.68 -9.08
C LEU A 8 4.36 12.84 -8.43
N PRO A 9 3.04 12.70 -8.19
CA PRO A 9 2.26 13.72 -7.50
C PRO A 9 2.92 14.15 -6.19
N SER A 10 2.96 15.44 -5.92
CA SER A 10 3.44 15.94 -4.63
C SER A 10 2.54 15.42 -3.50
N GLN A 11 3.04 15.38 -2.26
CA GLN A 11 2.20 14.97 -1.12
C GLN A 11 0.94 15.84 -0.94
N GLY A 12 0.97 17.07 -1.44
CA GLY A 12 -0.13 18.01 -1.35
C GLY A 12 -1.23 17.79 -2.39
N GLU A 13 -0.89 17.26 -3.56
CA GLU A 13 -1.86 17.10 -4.65
C GLU A 13 -3.06 16.21 -4.31
N PRO A 14 -2.89 15.00 -3.74
CA PRO A 14 -4.03 14.19 -3.33
C PRO A 14 -4.88 14.86 -2.24
N VAL A 15 -4.27 15.60 -1.32
CA VAL A 15 -4.97 16.30 -0.24
C VAL A 15 -5.83 17.43 -0.80
N ASN A 16 -5.30 18.19 -1.76
CA ASN A 16 -6.03 19.23 -2.47
C ASN A 16 -7.14 18.65 -3.35
N ALA A 17 -6.87 17.54 -4.04
CA ALA A 17 -7.84 16.89 -4.92
C ALA A 17 -9.11 16.43 -4.18
N VAL A 18 -9.00 16.07 -2.90
CA VAL A 18 -10.17 15.71 -2.07
C VAL A 18 -10.75 16.89 -1.30
N SER A 19 -10.19 18.10 -1.43
CA SER A 19 -10.62 19.29 -0.68
C SER A 19 -10.72 19.03 0.83
N ALA A 20 -9.68 18.43 1.41
CA ALA A 20 -9.70 17.88 2.75
C ALA A 20 -9.98 18.93 3.83
N ASP A 21 -11.03 18.72 4.61
CA ASP A 21 -11.36 19.52 5.80
C ASP A 21 -10.64 19.01 7.06
N VAL A 22 -10.25 17.71 7.06
CA VAL A 22 -9.56 17.06 8.17
C VAL A 22 -8.34 16.31 7.64
N SER A 23 -7.21 16.47 8.31
CA SER A 23 -5.96 15.74 8.02
C SER A 23 -5.57 14.88 9.20
N SER A 24 -5.59 13.57 9.03
CA SER A 24 -5.08 12.58 9.98
C SER A 24 -3.61 12.31 9.72
N VAL A 25 -2.74 12.58 10.68
CA VAL A 25 -1.28 12.49 10.55
C VAL A 25 -0.78 11.34 11.43
N MET A 26 -0.28 10.27 10.80
CA MET A 26 0.14 9.02 11.44
C MET A 26 1.61 8.74 11.10
N PHE A 27 2.55 9.36 11.81
CA PHE A 27 3.99 9.17 11.68
C PHE A 27 4.62 8.74 12.99
N GLY A 28 5.91 8.38 12.96
CA GLY A 28 6.69 8.08 14.14
C GLY A 28 7.17 6.63 14.23
N TYR A 29 6.60 5.69 13.50
CA TYR A 29 7.03 4.29 13.55
C TYR A 29 8.42 4.11 12.92
N ASN A 30 8.59 4.52 11.66
CA ASN A 30 9.86 4.41 10.94
C ASN A 30 10.92 5.34 11.53
N GLU A 31 10.52 6.53 11.95
CA GLU A 31 11.40 7.49 12.56
C GLU A 31 11.97 6.99 13.91
N ALA A 32 11.20 6.18 14.64
CA ALA A 32 11.64 5.58 15.90
C ALA A 32 12.82 4.59 15.72
N ILE A 33 13.10 4.10 14.53
CA ILE A 33 14.28 3.30 14.23
C ILE A 33 15.55 4.10 14.52
N GLY A 34 15.54 5.41 14.30
CA GLY A 34 16.64 6.33 14.60
C GLY A 34 16.94 6.52 16.09
N GLY A 35 16.13 5.93 16.99
CA GLY A 35 16.31 5.99 18.44
C GLY A 35 16.29 7.44 18.98
N ALA A 36 16.99 7.67 20.09
CA ALA A 36 17.02 8.99 20.73
C ALA A 36 17.65 10.08 19.83
N GLY A 37 18.63 9.71 18.99
CA GLY A 37 19.30 10.64 18.07
C GLY A 37 18.40 11.22 16.99
N GLY A 38 17.34 10.50 16.60
CA GLY A 38 16.38 10.95 15.59
C GLY A 38 15.26 11.84 16.14
N LEU A 39 15.09 11.91 17.44
CA LEU A 39 13.91 12.50 18.08
C LEU A 39 13.75 14.00 17.80
N GLY A 40 14.85 14.77 17.89
CA GLY A 40 14.83 16.21 17.61
C GLY A 40 14.42 16.52 16.17
N LYS A 41 14.98 15.78 15.21
CA LYS A 41 14.60 15.91 13.80
C LYS A 41 13.14 15.56 13.57
N TYR A 42 12.66 14.48 14.19
CA TYR A 42 11.26 14.06 14.09
C TYR A 42 10.30 15.14 14.58
N THR A 43 10.53 15.71 15.76
CA THR A 43 9.66 16.76 16.33
C THR A 43 9.62 18.02 15.48
N ASP A 44 10.79 18.45 14.97
CA ASP A 44 10.90 19.61 14.08
C ASP A 44 10.16 19.38 12.76
N GLU A 45 10.40 18.24 12.10
CA GLU A 45 9.75 17.89 10.83
C GLU A 45 8.23 17.71 10.99
N LEU A 46 7.77 17.10 12.07
CA LEU A 46 6.34 16.96 12.37
C LEU A 46 5.68 18.33 12.59
N GLY A 47 6.33 19.21 13.33
CA GLY A 47 5.87 20.59 13.52
C GLY A 47 5.76 21.37 12.22
N LYS A 48 6.77 21.29 11.35
CA LYS A 48 6.77 21.89 10.01
C LYS A 48 5.68 21.33 9.11
N LEU A 49 5.38 20.03 9.22
CA LEU A 49 4.30 19.39 8.46
C LEU A 49 2.92 19.95 8.87
N VAL A 50 2.69 20.14 10.16
CA VAL A 50 1.46 20.77 10.67
C VAL A 50 1.30 22.18 10.08
N ASP A 51 2.36 22.99 10.16
CA ASP A 51 2.33 24.35 9.61
C ASP A 51 2.07 24.36 8.11
N LYS A 52 2.71 23.45 7.37
CA LYS A 52 2.49 23.28 5.94
C LYS A 52 1.03 22.94 5.61
N TYR A 53 0.41 22.00 6.31
CA TYR A 53 -0.98 21.61 6.04
C TYR A 53 -1.98 22.72 6.36
N ARG A 54 -1.73 23.52 7.40
CA ARG A 54 -2.53 24.72 7.68
C ARG A 54 -2.46 25.74 6.55
N ALA A 55 -1.24 26.01 6.07
CA ALA A 55 -1.03 26.96 5.00
C ALA A 55 -1.63 26.53 3.64
N MET A 56 -1.76 25.22 3.41
CA MET A 56 -2.30 24.69 2.14
C MET A 56 -3.77 25.01 1.92
N LYS A 57 -4.59 25.05 2.98
CA LYS A 57 -6.04 25.24 2.91
C LYS A 57 -6.70 24.39 1.81
N PRO A 58 -6.64 23.05 1.89
CA PRO A 58 -6.99 22.16 0.79
C PRO A 58 -8.41 22.34 0.24
N ASN A 59 -9.35 22.78 1.09
CA ASN A 59 -10.72 23.09 0.70
C ASN A 59 -10.89 24.50 0.07
N GLY A 60 -9.80 25.27 -0.08
CA GLY A 60 -9.80 26.62 -0.62
C GLY A 60 -10.43 27.70 0.29
N LYS A 61 -10.84 27.37 1.50
CA LYS A 61 -11.61 28.26 2.39
C LYS A 61 -10.95 28.45 3.76
N SER A 62 -10.59 27.35 4.42
CA SER A 62 -10.13 27.35 5.80
C SER A 62 -8.93 26.44 6.02
N GLU A 63 -8.24 26.62 7.13
CA GLU A 63 -7.25 25.64 7.58
C GLU A 63 -7.93 24.31 7.88
N PRO A 64 -7.31 23.18 7.50
CA PRO A 64 -7.84 21.87 7.84
C PRO A 64 -7.71 21.63 9.35
N ARG A 65 -8.67 20.92 9.92
CA ARG A 65 -8.54 20.31 11.24
C ARG A 65 -7.44 19.24 11.16
N ILE A 66 -6.44 19.33 12.03
CA ILE A 66 -5.30 18.41 12.04
C ILE A 66 -5.38 17.57 13.32
N VAL A 67 -5.30 16.25 13.13
CA VAL A 67 -5.24 15.28 14.22
C VAL A 67 -3.91 14.54 14.12
N LEU A 68 -3.09 14.61 15.18
CA LEU A 68 -1.86 13.84 15.29
C LEU A 68 -2.14 12.53 16.03
N PHE A 69 -1.74 11.44 15.42
CA PHE A 69 -1.82 10.11 16.01
C PHE A 69 -0.42 9.61 16.34
N THR A 70 -0.29 8.92 17.48
CA THR A 70 0.93 8.19 17.76
C THR A 70 1.04 6.95 16.86
N PRO A 71 2.25 6.40 16.63
CA PRO A 71 2.37 5.07 16.06
C PRO A 71 1.67 4.04 16.94
N ILE A 72 1.26 2.89 16.37
CA ILE A 72 0.80 1.75 17.17
C ILE A 72 1.98 1.06 17.85
N ALA A 73 1.70 0.29 18.89
CA ALA A 73 2.69 -0.56 19.53
C ALA A 73 3.10 -1.73 18.59
N HIS A 74 4.22 -2.36 18.91
CA HIS A 74 4.64 -3.60 18.27
C HIS A 74 4.06 -4.78 19.08
N GLU A 75 3.28 -5.64 18.40
CA GLU A 75 2.70 -6.83 19.00
C GLU A 75 3.73 -7.96 19.08
N ASP A 76 3.84 -8.59 20.24
CA ASP A 76 4.61 -9.84 20.37
C ASP A 76 3.75 -11.02 19.92
N LEU A 77 4.12 -11.62 18.81
CA LEU A 77 3.42 -12.76 18.25
C LEU A 77 3.90 -14.12 18.81
N GLY A 78 4.87 -14.11 19.73
CA GLY A 78 5.49 -15.34 20.24
C GLY A 78 6.22 -16.17 19.18
N ASN A 79 6.42 -15.62 18.00
CA ASN A 79 7.05 -16.32 16.88
C ASN A 79 8.59 -16.15 16.95
N PRO A 80 9.37 -17.24 17.03
CA PRO A 80 10.82 -17.16 17.17
C PRO A 80 11.53 -16.51 15.96
N ASN A 81 10.85 -16.40 14.83
CA ASN A 81 11.39 -15.76 13.63
C ASN A 81 11.04 -14.27 13.51
N LEU A 82 10.24 -13.74 14.43
CA LEU A 82 9.84 -12.33 14.47
C LEU A 82 10.35 -11.68 15.76
N PRO A 83 10.65 -10.37 15.73
CA PRO A 83 10.97 -9.63 16.94
C PRO A 83 9.82 -9.64 17.95
N ASN A 84 10.12 -9.75 19.25
CA ASN A 84 9.11 -9.64 20.32
C ASN A 84 8.64 -8.21 20.59
N GLY A 85 9.15 -7.25 19.89
CA GLY A 85 8.75 -5.85 19.98
C GLY A 85 9.24 -5.08 21.21
N LYS A 86 9.82 -5.70 22.23
CA LYS A 86 10.20 -5.04 23.51
C LYS A 86 11.09 -3.81 23.30
N ALA A 87 12.21 -3.97 22.59
CA ALA A 87 13.12 -2.87 22.31
C ALA A 87 12.50 -1.80 21.40
N ASN A 88 11.65 -2.23 20.47
CA ASN A 88 10.93 -1.34 19.58
C ASN A 88 9.90 -0.50 20.32
N ASN A 89 9.12 -1.13 21.22
CA ASN A 89 8.12 -0.45 22.03
C ASN A 89 8.74 0.59 22.97
N ALA A 90 9.94 0.35 23.50
CA ALA A 90 10.66 1.36 24.27
C ALA A 90 10.95 2.63 23.45
N ARG A 91 11.38 2.47 22.18
CA ARG A 91 11.58 3.60 21.28
C ARG A 91 10.26 4.27 20.87
N LEU A 92 9.25 3.47 20.51
CA LEU A 92 7.93 3.96 20.11
C LEU A 92 7.26 4.79 21.21
N ALA A 93 7.39 4.40 22.50
CA ALA A 93 6.89 5.17 23.62
C ALA A 93 7.50 6.60 23.68
N THR A 94 8.80 6.72 23.38
CA THR A 94 9.47 8.02 23.34
C THR A 94 8.92 8.88 22.20
N TYR A 95 8.73 8.30 21.01
CA TYR A 95 8.18 9.02 19.85
C TYR A 95 6.68 9.34 20.02
N ALA A 96 5.92 8.48 20.70
CA ALA A 96 4.54 8.77 21.06
C ALA A 96 4.44 9.98 22.00
N SER A 97 5.31 10.04 22.99
CA SER A 97 5.42 11.22 23.91
C SER A 97 5.81 12.49 23.14
N ALA A 98 6.74 12.39 22.20
CA ALA A 98 7.15 13.51 21.36
C ALA A 98 6.01 13.99 20.43
N THR A 99 5.24 13.07 19.83
CA THR A 99 4.05 13.41 19.04
C THR A 99 3.05 14.21 19.87
N LYS A 100 2.80 13.78 21.12
CA LYS A 100 1.94 14.50 22.07
C LYS A 100 2.45 15.91 22.34
N ALA A 101 3.76 16.06 22.59
CA ALA A 101 4.37 17.36 22.82
C ALA A 101 4.20 18.31 21.64
N VAL A 102 4.39 17.80 20.40
CA VAL A 102 4.14 18.59 19.18
C VAL A 102 2.66 18.94 19.05
N ALA A 103 1.74 18.02 19.35
CA ALA A 103 0.31 18.31 19.33
C ALA A 103 -0.06 19.47 20.26
N VAL A 104 0.46 19.46 21.46
CA VAL A 104 0.26 20.55 22.44
C VAL A 104 0.86 21.86 21.93
N ALA A 105 2.13 21.84 21.48
CA ALA A 105 2.82 23.05 21.00
C ALA A 105 2.13 23.66 19.77
N LYS A 106 1.62 22.83 18.87
CA LYS A 106 0.93 23.25 17.65
C LYS A 106 -0.60 23.41 17.84
N LYS A 107 -1.12 23.17 19.04
CA LYS A 107 -2.58 23.23 19.32
C LYS A 107 -3.39 22.42 18.31
N THR A 108 -2.98 21.18 18.05
CA THR A 108 -3.71 20.21 17.23
C THR A 108 -4.44 19.22 18.12
N GLU A 109 -5.40 18.50 17.54
CA GLU A 109 -5.97 17.33 18.19
C GLU A 109 -4.95 16.20 18.25
N PHE A 110 -5.14 15.31 19.22
CA PHE A 110 -4.23 14.21 19.50
C PHE A 110 -4.98 12.93 19.86
N VAL A 111 -4.55 11.82 19.29
CA VAL A 111 -5.08 10.49 19.62
C VAL A 111 -3.90 9.55 19.91
N ASP A 112 -3.89 8.97 21.11
CA ASP A 112 -2.89 7.98 21.50
C ASP A 112 -3.29 6.59 20.99
N LEU A 113 -2.64 6.17 19.91
CA LEU A 113 -2.75 4.79 19.42
C LEU A 113 -1.73 3.87 20.08
N PHE A 114 -0.60 4.37 20.57
CA PHE A 114 0.46 3.55 21.17
C PHE A 114 -0.04 2.82 22.42
N GLY A 115 -0.49 3.58 23.41
CA GLY A 115 -1.01 2.99 24.64
C GLY A 115 -2.23 2.10 24.39
N SER A 116 -3.17 2.58 23.59
CA SER A 116 -4.40 1.86 23.29
C SER A 116 -4.15 0.55 22.51
N SER A 117 -3.23 0.53 21.55
CA SER A 117 -2.90 -0.70 20.81
C SER A 117 -2.08 -1.68 21.65
N ALA A 118 -1.20 -1.20 22.53
CA ALA A 118 -0.50 -2.07 23.47
C ALA A 118 -1.50 -2.82 24.38
N ASP A 119 -2.54 -2.13 24.86
CA ASP A 119 -3.61 -2.77 25.63
C ASP A 119 -4.43 -3.75 24.79
N LEU A 120 -4.76 -3.40 23.56
CA LEU A 120 -5.45 -4.31 22.65
C LEU A 120 -4.65 -5.60 22.39
N PHE A 121 -3.36 -5.49 22.10
CA PHE A 121 -2.48 -6.63 21.83
C PHE A 121 -2.33 -7.52 23.07
N ARG A 122 -2.24 -6.93 24.25
CA ARG A 122 -2.14 -7.66 25.51
C ARG A 122 -3.40 -8.45 25.86
N THR A 123 -4.57 -7.95 25.48
CA THR A 123 -5.88 -8.53 25.85
C THR A 123 -6.55 -9.34 24.75
N ALA A 124 -6.00 -9.33 23.55
CA ALA A 124 -6.56 -10.07 22.43
C ALA A 124 -6.30 -11.57 22.55
N ASN A 125 -7.31 -12.37 22.23
CA ASN A 125 -7.21 -13.83 22.21
C ASN A 125 -6.63 -14.38 20.88
N VAL A 126 -6.43 -13.51 19.91
CA VAL A 126 -5.87 -13.82 18.59
C VAL A 126 -4.91 -12.71 18.16
N PRO A 127 -3.91 -13.01 17.34
CA PRO A 127 -3.04 -11.99 16.79
C PRO A 127 -3.82 -10.92 16.03
N LEU A 128 -3.47 -9.66 16.24
CA LEU A 128 -4.07 -8.51 15.56
C LEU A 128 -3.18 -7.95 14.44
N THR A 129 -1.96 -8.47 14.33
CA THR A 129 -1.02 -8.13 13.26
C THR A 129 -0.55 -9.39 12.52
N ILE A 130 0.00 -9.19 11.33
CA ILE A 130 0.59 -10.27 10.53
C ILE A 130 2.07 -10.49 10.84
N ASN A 131 2.76 -9.49 11.40
CA ASN A 131 4.20 -9.54 11.65
C ASN A 131 4.65 -8.67 12.85
N GLY A 132 3.74 -8.38 13.76
CA GLY A 132 3.97 -7.51 14.92
C GLY A 132 3.73 -6.01 14.64
N ILE A 133 3.60 -5.60 13.38
CA ILE A 133 3.54 -4.19 12.96
C ILE A 133 2.33 -3.89 12.11
N HIS A 134 2.06 -4.72 11.12
CA HIS A 134 1.00 -4.50 10.15
C HIS A 134 -0.27 -5.22 10.59
N LEU A 135 -1.32 -4.43 10.80
CA LEU A 135 -2.61 -4.95 11.25
C LEU A 135 -3.21 -5.93 10.23
N ASN A 136 -3.74 -7.04 10.74
CA ASN A 136 -4.62 -7.91 9.98
C ASN A 136 -6.07 -7.35 9.94
N PRO A 137 -7.03 -7.97 9.25
CA PRO A 137 -8.41 -7.48 9.19
C PRO A 137 -9.06 -7.27 10.57
N GLU A 138 -8.83 -8.17 11.53
CA GLU A 138 -9.38 -8.04 12.88
C GLU A 138 -8.69 -6.91 13.66
N GLY A 139 -7.37 -6.77 13.52
CA GLY A 139 -6.62 -5.65 14.09
C GLY A 139 -7.11 -4.30 13.56
N ASN A 140 -7.34 -4.19 12.25
CA ASN A 140 -7.92 -2.99 11.67
C ASN A 140 -9.32 -2.68 12.23
N ARG A 141 -10.16 -3.69 12.39
CA ARG A 141 -11.50 -3.53 12.96
C ARG A 141 -11.44 -3.00 14.39
N ARG A 142 -10.60 -3.59 15.25
CA ARG A 142 -10.46 -3.16 16.64
C ARG A 142 -9.80 -1.79 16.79
N LEU A 143 -8.79 -1.50 15.98
CA LEU A 143 -8.14 -0.19 16.04
C LEU A 143 -9.08 0.93 15.55
N ALA A 144 -9.99 0.64 14.61
CA ALA A 144 -11.00 1.61 14.17
C ALA A 144 -11.90 2.08 15.32
N GLU A 145 -12.24 1.20 16.27
CA GLU A 145 -13.00 1.54 17.49
C GLU A 145 -12.21 2.48 18.38
N VAL A 146 -10.90 2.24 18.55
CA VAL A 146 -9.98 3.12 19.30
C VAL A 146 -9.91 4.51 18.66
N ILE A 147 -9.73 4.55 17.34
CA ILE A 147 -9.68 5.80 16.58
C ILE A 147 -10.98 6.58 16.76
N ALA A 148 -12.13 5.92 16.60
CA ALA A 148 -13.43 6.57 16.75
C ALA A 148 -13.63 7.12 18.18
N LYS A 149 -13.26 6.35 19.20
CA LYS A 149 -13.31 6.80 20.59
C LYS A 149 -12.39 8.00 20.84
N GLY A 150 -11.19 7.97 20.28
CA GLY A 150 -10.23 9.07 20.39
C GLY A 150 -10.70 10.36 19.70
N LEU A 151 -11.36 10.25 18.55
CA LEU A 151 -11.85 11.39 17.77
C LEU A 151 -13.17 11.97 18.28
N PHE A 152 -14.08 11.10 18.74
CA PHE A 152 -15.48 11.48 19.02
C PHE A 152 -15.88 11.26 20.48
N GLY A 153 -14.99 10.80 21.34
CA GLY A 153 -15.25 10.52 22.76
C GLY A 153 -16.14 9.30 23.00
N LYS A 154 -16.59 8.61 21.96
CA LYS A 154 -17.45 7.42 22.03
C LYS A 154 -17.09 6.42 20.94
N GLY A 155 -17.32 5.14 21.23
CA GLY A 155 -17.11 4.07 20.24
C GLY A 155 -18.13 4.12 19.10
N ILE A 156 -17.84 3.35 18.06
CA ILE A 156 -18.75 3.18 16.91
C ILE A 156 -19.86 2.21 17.34
N PRO A 157 -21.14 2.60 17.30
CA PRO A 157 -22.21 1.65 17.57
C PRO A 157 -22.25 0.58 16.46
N ALA A 158 -22.37 -0.68 16.84
CA ALA A 158 -22.56 -1.76 15.88
C ALA A 158 -23.87 -1.52 15.10
N SER A 159 -23.77 -1.45 13.78
CA SER A 159 -24.94 -1.24 12.91
C SER A 159 -24.73 -1.94 11.56
N PRO A 160 -25.73 -2.66 11.05
CA PRO A 160 -25.68 -3.23 9.69
C PRO A 160 -25.44 -2.18 8.60
N SER A 161 -25.84 -0.93 8.83
CA SER A 161 -25.59 0.17 7.90
C SER A 161 -24.10 0.51 7.76
N LEU A 162 -23.30 0.29 8.80
CA LEU A 162 -21.84 0.50 8.75
C LEU A 162 -21.15 -0.42 7.75
N GLU A 163 -21.60 -1.68 7.65
CA GLU A 163 -21.03 -2.61 6.66
C GLU A 163 -21.36 -2.16 5.22
N THR A 164 -22.53 -1.59 5.01
CA THR A 164 -22.90 -1.01 3.71
C THR A 164 -22.03 0.20 3.36
N VAL A 165 -21.76 1.07 4.34
CA VAL A 165 -20.82 2.18 4.19
C VAL A 165 -19.40 1.68 3.93
N ARG A 166 -18.94 0.68 4.72
CA ARG A 166 -17.61 0.09 4.55
C ARG A 166 -17.40 -0.45 3.14
N LYS A 167 -18.37 -1.18 2.59
CA LYS A 167 -18.30 -1.70 1.21
C LYS A 167 -18.21 -0.57 0.18
N ALA A 168 -18.96 0.51 0.35
CA ALA A 168 -18.89 1.66 -0.54
C ALA A 168 -17.53 2.38 -0.45
N VAL A 169 -16.95 2.48 0.75
CA VAL A 169 -15.61 3.04 0.97
C VAL A 169 -14.54 2.15 0.34
N LEU A 170 -14.63 0.82 0.46
CA LEU A 170 -13.68 -0.11 -0.16
C LEU A 170 -13.69 -0.01 -1.69
N ASP A 171 -14.89 0.08 -2.31
CA ASP A 171 -15.00 0.28 -3.75
C ASP A 171 -14.37 1.61 -4.19
N LYS A 172 -14.64 2.71 -3.48
CA LYS A 172 -13.97 4.00 -3.73
C LYS A 172 -12.44 3.89 -3.56
N ASN A 173 -11.98 3.25 -2.48
CA ASN A 173 -10.56 3.12 -2.18
C ASN A 173 -9.82 2.28 -3.21
N TRP A 174 -10.45 1.27 -3.78
CA TRP A 174 -9.87 0.47 -4.86
C TRP A 174 -9.58 1.35 -6.09
N HIS A 175 -10.53 2.18 -6.52
CA HIS A 175 -10.36 3.12 -7.63
C HIS A 175 -9.30 4.18 -7.30
N TRP A 176 -9.35 4.78 -6.10
CA TRP A 176 -8.35 5.74 -5.63
C TRP A 176 -6.94 5.14 -5.61
N HIS A 177 -6.80 3.91 -5.13
CA HIS A 177 -5.52 3.21 -5.11
C HIS A 177 -4.96 3.07 -6.54
N ASN A 178 -5.75 2.58 -7.47
CA ASN A 178 -5.32 2.39 -8.85
C ASN A 178 -5.00 3.71 -9.56
N ARG A 179 -5.66 4.81 -9.18
CA ARG A 179 -5.34 6.15 -9.69
C ARG A 179 -3.95 6.62 -9.29
N TYR A 180 -3.56 6.40 -8.05
CA TYR A 180 -2.32 6.94 -7.47
C TYR A 180 -1.21 5.88 -7.30
N ARG A 181 -1.50 4.63 -7.52
CA ARG A 181 -0.60 3.49 -7.41
C ARG A 181 -0.69 2.65 -8.68
N ALA A 182 -0.47 3.28 -9.84
CA ALA A 182 -0.42 2.57 -11.11
C ALA A 182 0.56 1.38 -11.02
N THR A 183 0.12 0.21 -11.47
CA THR A 183 0.89 -1.04 -11.38
C THR A 183 2.16 -0.99 -12.20
N ASP A 184 2.15 -0.27 -13.33
CA ASP A 184 3.35 -0.06 -14.15
C ASP A 184 3.73 1.42 -14.20
N GLY A 185 4.39 1.90 -13.17
CA GLY A 185 4.89 3.27 -13.11
C GLY A 185 5.92 3.58 -14.20
N ASN A 186 6.63 2.59 -14.72
CA ASN A 186 7.60 2.79 -15.78
C ASN A 186 6.94 3.17 -17.11
N ASP A 187 5.76 2.65 -17.40
CA ASP A 187 4.97 3.03 -18.59
C ASP A 187 4.30 4.39 -18.43
N VAL A 188 4.00 4.81 -17.19
CA VAL A 188 3.34 6.11 -16.92
C VAL A 188 4.35 7.25 -16.83
N TRP A 189 5.46 7.07 -16.11
CA TRP A 189 6.43 8.14 -15.77
C TRP A 189 7.88 7.80 -16.12
N GLY A 190 8.20 6.54 -16.36
CA GLY A 190 9.57 6.05 -16.54
C GLY A 190 10.01 5.97 -17.99
N GLY A 191 11.06 5.17 -18.22
CA GLY A 191 11.71 5.05 -19.52
C GLY A 191 10.83 4.51 -20.65
N ARG A 192 9.74 3.83 -20.32
CA ARG A 192 8.79 3.29 -21.31
C ARG A 192 7.62 4.21 -21.61
N SER A 193 7.47 5.32 -20.88
CA SER A 193 6.35 6.24 -21.05
C SER A 193 6.25 6.86 -22.45
N GLY A 194 7.38 7.02 -23.14
CA GLY A 194 7.45 7.54 -24.49
C GLY A 194 7.26 6.49 -25.61
N LEU A 195 7.13 5.20 -25.29
CA LEU A 195 6.85 4.16 -26.28
C LEU A 195 5.48 4.40 -26.91
N LYS A 196 5.41 4.19 -28.22
CA LYS A 196 4.20 4.49 -29.01
C LYS A 196 3.50 3.22 -29.48
N PHE A 197 2.18 3.28 -29.45
CA PHE A 197 1.32 2.34 -30.17
C PHE A 197 1.42 2.55 -31.70
N VAL A 198 0.87 1.60 -32.46
CA VAL A 198 0.93 1.63 -33.93
C VAL A 198 0.33 2.90 -34.54
N ASP A 199 -0.70 3.45 -33.91
CA ASP A 199 -1.39 4.68 -34.30
C ASP A 199 -0.82 5.97 -33.66
N GLY A 200 0.33 5.86 -33.00
CA GLY A 200 1.17 7.00 -32.63
C GLY A 200 0.99 7.54 -31.23
N GLN A 201 -0.05 7.16 -30.48
CA GLN A 201 -0.20 7.56 -29.08
C GLN A 201 0.92 6.95 -28.23
N SER A 202 1.46 7.72 -27.29
CA SER A 202 2.42 7.21 -26.33
C SER A 202 1.73 6.46 -25.17
N ASN A 203 2.46 5.57 -24.49
CA ASN A 203 1.99 4.96 -23.25
C ASN A 203 1.53 6.05 -22.25
N LYS A 204 2.34 7.12 -22.13
CA LYS A 204 2.01 8.22 -21.26
C LYS A 204 0.66 8.86 -21.60
N ASP A 205 0.41 9.17 -22.86
CA ASP A 205 -0.83 9.83 -23.27
C ASP A 205 -2.06 8.97 -22.96
N VAL A 206 -1.98 7.68 -23.25
CA VAL A 206 -3.08 6.73 -23.02
C VAL A 206 -3.31 6.53 -21.52
N LEU A 207 -2.25 6.24 -20.77
CA LEU A 207 -2.37 5.94 -19.34
C LEU A 207 -2.78 7.16 -18.52
N TRP A 208 -2.29 8.37 -18.83
CA TRP A 208 -2.76 9.59 -18.17
C TRP A 208 -4.23 9.87 -18.44
N HIS A 209 -4.70 9.59 -19.66
CA HIS A 209 -6.13 9.68 -19.97
C HIS A 209 -6.93 8.68 -19.12
N GLU A 210 -6.50 7.43 -19.03
CA GLU A 210 -7.15 6.40 -18.20
C GLU A 210 -7.12 6.77 -16.71
N LEU A 211 -6.01 7.31 -16.20
CA LEU A 211 -5.93 7.80 -14.83
C LEU A 211 -6.93 8.94 -14.58
N SER A 212 -7.16 9.83 -15.55
CA SER A 212 -8.17 10.88 -15.44
C SER A 212 -9.61 10.33 -15.46
N MET A 213 -9.85 9.27 -16.20
CA MET A 213 -11.12 8.52 -16.16
C MET A 213 -11.40 7.97 -14.77
N ILE A 214 -10.37 7.40 -14.12
CA ILE A 214 -10.48 6.87 -12.75
C ILE A 214 -10.78 7.99 -11.74
N ASP A 215 -10.24 9.21 -11.90
CA ASP A 215 -10.58 10.35 -11.06
C ASP A 215 -12.09 10.64 -11.08
N VAL A 216 -12.70 10.59 -12.26
CA VAL A 216 -14.17 10.75 -12.41
C VAL A 216 -14.93 9.60 -11.72
N MET A 217 -14.45 8.35 -11.90
CA MET A 217 -15.03 7.18 -11.24
C MET A 217 -14.96 7.29 -9.71
N VAL A 218 -13.85 7.78 -9.15
CA VAL A 218 -13.69 8.02 -7.71
C VAL A 218 -14.73 9.05 -7.22
N ALA A 219 -14.90 10.15 -7.95
CA ALA A 219 -15.90 11.17 -7.59
C ALA A 219 -17.33 10.63 -7.61
N ASN A 220 -17.66 9.75 -8.57
CA ASN A 220 -18.96 9.10 -8.61
C ASN A 220 -19.19 8.15 -7.42
N ARG A 221 -18.14 7.43 -7.00
CA ARG A 221 -18.17 6.53 -5.83
C ARG A 221 -18.23 7.30 -4.51
N ASP A 222 -17.64 8.48 -4.47
CA ASP A 222 -17.77 9.36 -3.30
C ASP A 222 -19.23 9.73 -3.04
N LYS A 223 -19.99 10.07 -4.07
CA LYS A 223 -21.44 10.30 -3.97
C LYS A 223 -22.18 9.08 -3.39
N ASN A 224 -21.78 7.87 -3.77
CA ASN A 224 -22.32 6.64 -3.22
C ASN A 224 -22.00 6.48 -1.72
N VAL A 225 -20.77 6.77 -1.30
CA VAL A 225 -20.38 6.72 0.13
C VAL A 225 -21.28 7.64 0.94
N TRP A 226 -21.42 8.90 0.53
CA TRP A 226 -22.29 9.88 1.24
C TRP A 226 -23.76 9.52 1.21
N ALA A 227 -24.24 8.89 0.15
CA ALA A 227 -25.60 8.38 0.11
C ALA A 227 -25.80 7.25 1.13
N LYS A 228 -24.84 6.32 1.25
CA LYS A 228 -24.91 5.22 2.24
C LYS A 228 -24.82 5.73 3.68
N VAL A 229 -23.96 6.73 3.94
CA VAL A 229 -23.92 7.40 5.25
C VAL A 229 -25.29 7.98 5.62
N GLY A 230 -25.95 8.60 4.67
CA GLY A 230 -27.30 9.14 4.84
C GLY A 230 -28.45 8.12 4.71
N ASN A 231 -28.13 6.82 4.68
CA ASN A 231 -29.10 5.72 4.49
C ASN A 231 -29.99 5.89 3.26
N ARG A 232 -29.44 6.42 2.16
CA ARG A 232 -30.14 6.67 0.90
C ARG A 232 -29.79 5.61 -0.14
N LYS A 233 -30.76 5.25 -0.98
CA LYS A 233 -30.50 4.44 -2.17
C LYS A 233 -29.74 5.30 -3.19
N TYR A 234 -28.67 4.75 -3.73
CA TYR A 234 -27.87 5.38 -4.79
C TYR A 234 -27.36 4.31 -5.74
N LYS A 235 -27.45 4.57 -7.03
CA LYS A 235 -26.85 3.73 -8.09
C LYS A 235 -25.70 4.54 -8.69
N ILE A 236 -24.51 3.97 -8.66
CA ILE A 236 -23.34 4.57 -9.29
C ILE A 236 -23.62 4.73 -10.77
N ASN A 237 -23.31 5.91 -11.31
CA ASN A 237 -23.44 6.21 -12.72
C ASN A 237 -22.11 6.74 -13.24
N ASP A 238 -21.47 5.97 -14.10
CA ASP A 238 -20.20 6.29 -14.74
C ASP A 238 -20.39 6.78 -16.20
N SER A 239 -21.60 7.15 -16.61
CA SER A 239 -21.88 7.67 -17.97
C SER A 239 -21.15 8.98 -18.29
N ASN A 240 -20.64 9.68 -17.27
CA ASN A 240 -19.83 10.88 -17.39
C ASN A 240 -18.31 10.60 -17.47
N VAL A 241 -17.91 9.33 -17.47
CA VAL A 241 -16.52 8.95 -17.67
C VAL A 241 -16.21 9.00 -19.16
N ALA A 242 -15.10 9.64 -19.52
CA ALA A 242 -14.66 9.70 -20.90
C ALA A 242 -14.42 8.28 -21.48
N ALA A 243 -14.60 8.11 -22.78
CA ALA A 243 -14.24 6.87 -23.44
C ALA A 243 -12.70 6.69 -23.44
N PRO A 244 -12.18 5.45 -23.35
CA PRO A 244 -10.75 5.21 -23.49
C PRO A 244 -10.24 5.64 -24.87
N ILE A 245 -8.98 6.06 -24.93
CA ILE A 245 -8.33 6.35 -26.21
C ILE A 245 -8.22 5.04 -26.98
N PRO A 246 -8.75 4.94 -28.21
CA PRO A 246 -8.55 3.76 -29.05
C PRO A 246 -7.07 3.60 -29.39
N VAL A 247 -6.51 2.42 -29.16
CA VAL A 247 -5.12 2.11 -29.49
C VAL A 247 -5.02 0.82 -30.28
N LYS A 248 -4.04 0.78 -31.20
CA LYS A 248 -3.67 -0.45 -31.91
C LYS A 248 -2.37 -0.97 -31.31
N SER A 249 -2.46 -2.10 -30.60
CA SER A 249 -1.29 -2.76 -30.07
C SER A 249 -0.49 -3.44 -31.17
N ASN A 250 0.85 -3.30 -31.10
CA ASN A 250 1.76 -4.12 -31.91
C ASN A 250 2.01 -5.50 -31.27
N VAL A 251 1.53 -5.72 -30.05
CA VAL A 251 1.58 -6.97 -29.29
C VAL A 251 0.18 -7.57 -29.34
N GLY A 252 -0.29 -7.93 -30.47
CA GLY A 252 -1.63 -8.40 -30.49
C GLY A 252 -1.99 -9.28 -31.66
N GLY A 253 -2.96 -10.06 -31.45
CA GLY A 253 -3.39 -11.13 -32.31
C GLY A 253 -2.43 -12.30 -32.17
N LYS A 254 -2.92 -13.50 -32.32
CA LYS A 254 -2.19 -14.77 -32.19
C LYS A 254 -0.72 -14.55 -32.56
N SER A 255 0.11 -14.24 -31.58
CA SER A 255 1.55 -14.14 -31.75
C SER A 255 1.96 -15.52 -32.24
N LYS A 256 2.20 -15.64 -33.49
CA LYS A 256 3.12 -16.66 -33.96
C LYS A 256 4.45 -16.18 -33.41
N SER A 257 4.76 -16.60 -32.20
CA SER A 257 6.09 -16.45 -31.66
C SER A 257 7.02 -16.93 -32.76
N SER A 258 7.77 -16.00 -33.33
CA SER A 258 8.70 -16.30 -34.40
C SER A 258 9.75 -17.33 -34.00
N ASN A 259 9.88 -17.57 -32.69
CA ASN A 259 10.81 -18.50 -32.09
C ASN A 259 10.17 -19.82 -31.65
N ALA A 260 8.86 -19.86 -31.34
CA ALA A 260 8.21 -21.10 -30.92
C ALA A 260 7.95 -22.08 -32.08
N GLY A 261 8.17 -21.68 -33.29
CA GLY A 261 7.83 -22.47 -34.46
C GLY A 261 9.00 -23.17 -35.15
N LYS A 262 10.24 -22.85 -34.85
CA LYS A 262 11.41 -23.43 -35.51
C LYS A 262 12.11 -24.55 -34.74
N GLU A 263 11.84 -24.67 -33.46
CA GLU A 263 12.57 -25.62 -32.59
C GLU A 263 11.67 -26.70 -31.95
N GLY A 264 10.50 -26.94 -32.48
CA GLY A 264 9.58 -27.96 -31.93
C GLY A 264 8.87 -27.49 -30.66
N ASN A 265 7.98 -28.31 -30.17
CA ASN A 265 7.27 -28.08 -28.93
C ASN A 265 8.25 -28.02 -27.76
N LEU A 266 8.41 -26.85 -27.14
CA LEU A 266 9.07 -26.73 -25.87
C LEU A 266 8.26 -27.51 -24.82
N THR A 267 8.72 -28.69 -24.47
CA THR A 267 8.12 -29.49 -23.40
C THR A 267 8.68 -28.96 -22.08
N TYR A 268 7.80 -28.50 -21.20
CA TYR A 268 8.19 -28.18 -19.84
C TYR A 268 8.68 -29.43 -19.13
N LEU A 269 9.94 -29.43 -18.75
CA LEU A 269 10.54 -30.50 -17.98
C LEU A 269 10.22 -30.29 -16.49
N SER A 270 9.88 -31.34 -15.78
CA SER A 270 9.86 -31.30 -14.32
C SER A 270 11.27 -31.05 -13.77
N GLY A 271 11.37 -30.56 -12.53
CA GLY A 271 12.68 -30.34 -11.89
C GLY A 271 13.59 -31.58 -11.98
N LYS A 272 13.05 -32.77 -11.75
CA LYS A 272 13.79 -34.05 -11.89
C LYS A 272 14.27 -34.32 -13.33
N GLU A 273 13.41 -34.11 -14.32
CA GLU A 273 13.77 -34.30 -15.72
C GLU A 273 14.79 -33.25 -16.17
N GLY A 274 14.67 -32.01 -15.68
CA GLY A 274 15.62 -30.93 -15.90
C GLY A 274 17.03 -31.29 -15.43
N LEU A 275 17.16 -31.88 -14.24
CA LEU A 275 18.44 -32.34 -13.72
C LEU A 275 19.16 -33.32 -14.66
N SER A 276 18.43 -34.25 -15.26
CA SER A 276 19.01 -35.24 -16.18
C SER A 276 19.56 -34.62 -17.47
N LYS A 277 19.20 -33.39 -17.80
CA LYS A 277 19.71 -32.66 -18.97
C LYS A 277 20.83 -31.67 -18.69
N MET A 278 21.14 -31.46 -17.41
CA MET A 278 22.23 -30.57 -17.01
C MET A 278 23.60 -31.26 -17.14
N ARG A 279 24.58 -30.52 -17.62
CA ARG A 279 25.96 -30.89 -17.60
C ARG A 279 26.68 -30.01 -16.58
N VAL A 280 27.34 -30.63 -15.62
CA VAL A 280 28.14 -29.96 -14.61
C VAL A 280 29.62 -30.24 -14.84
N ALA A 281 30.51 -29.40 -14.34
CA ALA A 281 31.95 -29.59 -14.42
C ALA A 281 32.37 -30.79 -13.56
N ASP A 282 33.54 -31.34 -13.86
CA ASP A 282 34.11 -32.45 -13.10
C ASP A 282 34.27 -32.08 -11.62
N GLY A 283 33.85 -32.99 -10.75
CA GLY A 283 33.84 -32.76 -9.31
C GLY A 283 32.65 -31.93 -8.78
N MET A 284 31.73 -31.55 -9.62
CA MET A 284 30.49 -30.87 -9.19
C MET A 284 29.28 -31.79 -9.30
N GLU A 285 28.31 -31.56 -8.41
CA GLU A 285 27.04 -32.24 -8.38
C GLU A 285 25.93 -31.20 -8.38
N VAL A 286 24.82 -31.50 -9.06
CA VAL A 286 23.61 -30.66 -9.05
C VAL A 286 22.44 -31.42 -8.42
N ASN A 287 21.77 -30.79 -7.47
CA ASN A 287 20.65 -31.35 -6.74
C ASN A 287 19.40 -30.47 -6.91
N LEU A 288 18.22 -31.07 -6.98
CA LEU A 288 16.96 -30.33 -6.91
C LEU A 288 16.66 -29.96 -5.46
N PHE A 289 16.70 -28.66 -5.17
CA PHE A 289 16.37 -28.14 -3.84
C PHE A 289 14.86 -27.90 -3.70
N ALA A 290 14.25 -27.27 -4.68
CA ALA A 290 12.82 -26.95 -4.72
C ALA A 290 12.33 -26.79 -6.16
N ASP A 291 11.09 -27.11 -6.40
CA ASP A 291 10.35 -26.82 -7.65
C ASP A 291 8.89 -26.47 -7.36
N GLU A 292 8.14 -26.08 -8.38
CA GLU A 292 6.74 -25.69 -8.27
C GLU A 292 5.81 -26.86 -7.91
N LYS A 293 6.26 -28.12 -8.05
CA LYS A 293 5.49 -29.29 -7.58
C LYS A 293 5.59 -29.44 -6.08
N MET A 294 6.73 -29.09 -5.48
CA MET A 294 6.93 -29.11 -4.04
C MET A 294 6.34 -27.88 -3.38
N PHE A 295 6.50 -26.72 -4.02
CA PHE A 295 6.10 -25.40 -3.52
C PHE A 295 5.52 -24.57 -4.68
N PRO A 296 4.20 -24.60 -4.91
CA PRO A 296 3.57 -23.85 -6.00
C PRO A 296 3.86 -22.35 -5.98
N GLU A 297 4.19 -21.80 -4.80
CA GLU A 297 4.52 -20.39 -4.60
C GLU A 297 5.89 -20.00 -5.20
N VAL A 298 6.74 -20.96 -5.57
CA VAL A 298 8.07 -20.71 -6.15
C VAL A 298 8.01 -20.50 -7.67
N ALA A 299 6.81 -20.30 -8.23
CA ALA A 299 6.67 -20.01 -9.66
C ALA A 299 7.41 -18.73 -10.07
N ASN A 300 8.15 -18.79 -11.19
CA ASN A 300 8.96 -17.68 -11.71
C ASN A 300 9.88 -17.03 -10.65
N PRO A 301 10.82 -17.76 -10.03
CA PRO A 301 11.74 -17.19 -9.07
C PRO A 301 12.68 -16.18 -9.75
N VAL A 302 12.69 -14.94 -9.24
CA VAL A 302 13.48 -13.85 -9.83
C VAL A 302 14.71 -13.49 -9.04
N GLN A 303 14.75 -13.84 -7.76
CA GLN A 303 15.90 -13.61 -6.89
C GLN A 303 15.89 -14.57 -5.70
N MET A 304 17.07 -14.87 -5.18
CA MET A 304 17.26 -15.71 -4.01
C MET A 304 18.30 -15.12 -3.07
N ALA A 305 18.14 -15.36 -1.78
CA ALA A 305 19.12 -15.04 -0.75
C ALA A 305 19.09 -16.08 0.36
N VAL A 306 20.23 -16.36 0.98
CA VAL A 306 20.33 -17.24 2.13
C VAL A 306 20.56 -16.39 3.37
N ASP A 307 19.76 -16.60 4.42
CA ASP A 307 19.92 -15.87 5.67
C ASP A 307 20.98 -16.52 6.59
N PRO A 308 21.37 -15.85 7.69
CA PRO A 308 22.38 -16.38 8.62
C PRO A 308 22.00 -17.70 9.31
N LYS A 309 20.73 -18.13 9.22
CA LYS A 309 20.25 -19.42 9.73
C LYS A 309 20.22 -20.52 8.65
N GLY A 310 20.74 -20.23 7.45
CA GLY A 310 20.76 -21.16 6.33
C GLY A 310 19.41 -21.35 5.62
N ARG A 311 18.43 -20.47 5.84
CA ARG A 311 17.13 -20.54 5.14
C ARG A 311 17.24 -19.82 3.80
N LEU A 312 16.69 -20.45 2.76
CA LEU A 312 16.58 -19.85 1.44
C LEU A 312 15.33 -18.98 1.37
N TRP A 313 15.52 -17.71 1.03
CA TRP A 313 14.46 -16.76 0.70
C TRP A 313 14.39 -16.63 -0.81
N VAL A 314 13.18 -16.74 -1.35
CA VAL A 314 12.93 -16.66 -2.80
C VAL A 314 11.90 -15.57 -3.06
N ALA A 315 12.24 -14.64 -3.94
CA ALA A 315 11.28 -13.72 -4.50
C ALA A 315 10.69 -14.33 -5.77
N SER A 316 9.39 -14.54 -5.80
CA SER A 316 8.66 -15.07 -6.96
C SER A 316 7.88 -13.98 -7.67
N TRP A 317 7.78 -14.08 -8.99
CA TRP A 317 7.00 -13.17 -9.81
C TRP A 317 6.04 -13.96 -10.73
N PRO A 318 5.01 -14.59 -10.17
CA PRO A 318 4.14 -15.51 -10.90
C PRO A 318 3.35 -14.84 -12.02
N THR A 319 3.18 -13.53 -11.96
CA THR A 319 2.35 -12.74 -12.90
C THR A 319 3.17 -12.02 -13.98
N TYR A 320 4.49 -12.27 -14.08
CA TYR A 320 5.28 -11.67 -15.16
C TYR A 320 4.94 -12.29 -16.52
N PRO A 321 4.81 -11.51 -17.59
CA PRO A 321 4.87 -10.04 -17.68
C PRO A 321 3.54 -9.33 -17.45
N LYS A 322 2.47 -10.04 -17.12
CA LYS A 322 1.14 -9.49 -16.89
C LYS A 322 0.77 -9.64 -15.43
N TRP A 323 0.38 -8.54 -14.82
CA TRP A 323 -0.19 -8.60 -13.50
C TRP A 323 -1.69 -8.95 -13.60
N GLU A 324 -2.09 -9.98 -12.88
CA GLU A 324 -3.48 -10.36 -12.68
C GLU A 324 -3.77 -10.28 -11.18
N PRO A 325 -4.81 -9.53 -10.76
CA PRO A 325 -5.13 -9.34 -9.36
C PRO A 325 -5.63 -10.61 -8.67
#